data_2dc3dcfdbf830048dffbf960eb458f6f
#
_entry.id   2dc3dcfdbf830048dffbf960eb458f6f
#
_cell.length_a   1.000
_cell.length_b   1.000
_cell.length_c   1.000
_cell.angle_alpha   90.00
_cell.angle_beta   90.00
_cell.angle_gamma   90.00
#
_symmetry.space_group_name_H-M   'P 1'
#
loop_
_entity.id
_entity.type
_entity.pdbx_description
1 polymer ?
#
loop_
_entity_poly.entity_id
_entity_poly.type
_entity_poly.pdbx_seq_one_letter_code
_entity_poly.pdbx_strand_id
1 'polypeptide(L)'
;MASYDRIEKRIFLRAPVSRVWRAIADAREFGQWFGVKLEGEFVAGKTITGTFEDAQLNEAAIVDYQKGLGLRASGVKLPEKNAVFCTVERIEPERYFSFRWIPYGIDAEADPQNEPTTLVEFRLEKVPEGTLLTIAESGFEKVPAHRRERAFRMNEGGWAAQAENVRKYVEGT
;
A
#
# COMPACT_ATOMS: atom_id res chain seq x y z
N MET A 1 -5.54 10.68 22.68
CA MET A 1 -5.07 9.30 22.47
C MET A 1 -4.86 9.06 20.99
N ALA A 2 -3.68 8.62 20.60
CA ALA A 2 -3.44 8.31 19.19
C ALA A 2 -4.30 7.10 18.79
N SER A 3 -5.02 7.25 17.68
CA SER A 3 -5.80 6.15 17.10
C SER A 3 -4.99 5.52 15.97
N TYR A 4 -4.81 4.21 16.02
CA TYR A 4 -4.11 3.46 14.97
C TYR A 4 -5.12 2.66 14.14
N ASP A 5 -6.30 3.23 13.89
CA ASP A 5 -7.39 2.52 13.24
C ASP A 5 -7.39 2.68 11.73
N ARG A 6 -7.02 3.87 11.25
CA ARG A 6 -7.18 4.21 9.85
C ARG A 6 -6.13 5.19 9.37
N ILE A 7 -5.53 4.88 8.23
CA ILE A 7 -4.68 5.81 7.48
C ILE A 7 -5.53 6.38 6.36
N GLU A 8 -5.45 7.69 6.11
CA GLU A 8 -6.10 8.31 4.97
C GLU A 8 -5.19 9.37 4.39
N LYS A 9 -4.95 9.27 3.07
CA LYS A 9 -4.17 10.25 2.32
C LYS A 9 -5.02 10.73 1.15
N ARG A 10 -5.14 12.04 1.01
CA ARG A 10 -5.86 12.67 -0.10
C ARG A 10 -4.89 13.45 -0.94
N ILE A 11 -4.90 13.20 -2.24
CA ILE A 11 -4.02 13.93 -3.16
C ILE A 11 -4.79 14.38 -4.37
N PHE A 12 -4.51 15.61 -4.79
CA PHE A 12 -5.01 16.13 -6.06
C PHE A 12 -4.01 15.75 -7.16
N LEU A 13 -4.54 15.16 -8.25
CA LEU A 13 -3.74 14.73 -9.38
C LEU A 13 -4.19 15.48 -10.63
N ARG A 14 -3.24 16.11 -11.32
CA ARG A 14 -3.53 16.84 -12.57
C ARG A 14 -3.58 15.87 -13.73
N ALA A 15 -4.56 14.99 -13.70
CA ALA A 15 -4.79 14.00 -14.73
C ALA A 15 -6.26 13.62 -14.71
N PRO A 16 -6.84 13.24 -15.86
CA PRO A 16 -8.25 12.84 -15.88
C PRO A 16 -8.45 11.53 -15.13
N VAL A 17 -9.67 11.31 -14.65
CA VAL A 17 -10.03 10.12 -13.88
C VAL A 17 -9.62 8.85 -14.61
N SER A 18 -9.82 8.77 -15.92
CA SER A 18 -9.47 7.59 -16.69
C SER A 18 -7.97 7.27 -16.63
N ARG A 19 -7.11 8.30 -16.63
CA ARG A 19 -5.67 8.11 -16.54
C ARG A 19 -5.28 7.64 -15.14
N VAL A 20 -5.84 8.25 -14.11
CA VAL A 20 -5.58 7.84 -12.73
C VAL A 20 -6.08 6.43 -12.49
N TRP A 21 -7.27 6.12 -12.97
CA TRP A 21 -7.83 4.78 -12.84
C TRP A 21 -6.93 3.72 -13.42
N ARG A 22 -6.38 3.96 -14.61
CA ARG A 22 -5.48 3.00 -15.24
C ARG A 22 -4.24 2.77 -14.38
N ALA A 23 -3.69 3.80 -13.77
CA ALA A 23 -2.52 3.66 -12.89
C ALA A 23 -2.84 2.82 -11.65
N ILE A 24 -4.08 2.86 -11.18
CA ILE A 24 -4.51 2.14 -9.97
C ILE A 24 -4.95 0.71 -10.31
N ALA A 25 -5.77 0.55 -11.34
CA ALA A 25 -6.47 -0.72 -11.61
C ALA A 25 -5.73 -1.66 -12.57
N ASP A 26 -4.79 -1.14 -13.34
CA ASP A 26 -3.95 -1.97 -14.19
C ASP A 26 -2.75 -2.44 -13.37
N ALA A 27 -2.63 -3.76 -13.20
CA ALA A 27 -1.61 -4.32 -12.31
C ALA A 27 -0.18 -3.97 -12.75
N ARG A 28 0.07 -3.91 -14.07
CA ARG A 28 1.39 -3.56 -14.60
C ARG A 28 1.74 -2.10 -14.25
N GLU A 29 0.80 -1.19 -14.46
CA GLU A 29 1.02 0.23 -14.15
C GLU A 29 1.12 0.45 -12.64
N PHE A 30 0.24 -0.19 -11.86
CA PHE A 30 0.30 -0.12 -10.41
C PHE A 30 1.70 -0.53 -9.93
N GLY A 31 2.21 -1.63 -10.45
CA GLY A 31 3.54 -2.13 -10.06
C GLY A 31 4.66 -1.15 -10.38
N GLN A 32 4.52 -0.39 -11.47
CA GLN A 32 5.57 0.57 -11.87
C GLN A 32 5.75 1.70 -10.86
N TRP A 33 4.65 2.26 -10.35
CA TRP A 33 4.81 3.34 -9.36
C TRP A 33 4.95 2.81 -7.94
N PHE A 34 4.37 1.65 -7.65
CA PHE A 34 4.45 1.06 -6.31
C PHE A 34 5.80 0.40 -6.04
N GLY A 35 6.43 -0.15 -7.08
CA GLY A 35 7.72 -0.82 -6.94
C GLY A 35 7.60 -2.32 -6.79
N VAL A 36 6.59 -2.94 -7.39
CA VAL A 36 6.38 -4.37 -7.34
C VAL A 36 6.06 -4.89 -8.74
N LYS A 37 6.62 -6.04 -9.10
CA LYS A 37 6.28 -6.71 -10.35
C LYS A 37 5.16 -7.72 -10.05
N LEU A 38 3.95 -7.37 -10.46
CA LEU A 38 2.78 -8.21 -10.24
C LEU A 38 2.61 -9.23 -11.36
N GLU A 39 2.16 -10.43 -11.00
CA GLU A 39 1.92 -11.50 -11.95
C GLU A 39 0.42 -11.63 -12.20
N GLY A 40 -0.04 -11.16 -13.35
CA GLY A 40 -1.43 -11.25 -13.75
C GLY A 40 -2.16 -9.91 -13.67
N GLU A 41 -3.46 -10.00 -13.55
CA GLU A 41 -4.36 -8.84 -13.52
C GLU A 41 -5.11 -8.79 -12.20
N PHE A 42 -5.52 -7.58 -11.82
CA PHE A 42 -6.41 -7.41 -10.69
C PHE A 42 -7.83 -7.86 -11.10
N VAL A 43 -8.32 -8.90 -10.42
CA VAL A 43 -9.67 -9.43 -10.64
C VAL A 43 -10.33 -9.57 -9.28
N ALA A 44 -11.54 -9.04 -9.14
CA ALA A 44 -12.28 -9.10 -7.87
C ALA A 44 -12.39 -10.54 -7.38
N GLY A 45 -12.08 -10.75 -6.10
CA GLY A 45 -12.09 -12.05 -5.46
C GLY A 45 -10.83 -12.88 -5.69
N LYS A 46 -9.87 -12.40 -6.46
CA LYS A 46 -8.66 -13.17 -6.80
C LYS A 46 -7.44 -12.63 -6.06
N THR A 47 -6.57 -13.56 -5.69
CA THR A 47 -5.26 -13.25 -5.11
C THR A 47 -4.27 -13.02 -6.25
N ILE A 48 -3.41 -12.02 -6.09
CA ILE A 48 -2.33 -11.74 -7.03
C ILE A 48 -1.00 -11.84 -6.30
N THR A 49 -0.01 -12.40 -6.99
CA THR A 49 1.34 -12.53 -6.47
C THR A 49 2.25 -11.50 -7.11
N GLY A 50 3.36 -11.21 -6.45
CA GLY A 50 4.30 -10.24 -6.96
C GLY A 50 5.69 -10.41 -6.39
N THR A 51 6.64 -9.73 -7.04
CA THR A 51 8.02 -9.71 -6.61
C THR A 51 8.45 -8.26 -6.49
N PHE A 52 8.96 -7.87 -5.32
CA PHE A 52 9.50 -6.52 -5.16
C PHE A 52 10.82 -6.44 -5.93
N GLU A 53 10.86 -5.54 -6.90
CA GLU A 53 12.06 -5.33 -7.70
C GLU A 53 13.04 -4.47 -6.89
N ASP A 54 14.31 -4.88 -6.95
CA ASP A 54 15.39 -4.12 -6.31
C ASP A 54 15.02 -3.66 -4.90
N ALA A 55 14.45 -4.59 -4.15
CA ALA A 55 14.15 -4.31 -2.76
C ALA A 55 15.48 -4.08 -2.06
N GLN A 56 16.04 -2.91 -2.27
CA GLN A 56 17.16 -2.42 -1.49
C GLN A 56 16.61 -2.05 -0.12
N LEU A 57 16.11 -3.08 0.55
CA LEU A 57 15.70 -2.90 1.94
C LEU A 57 16.96 -2.73 2.75
N ASN A 58 17.29 -1.49 3.05
CA ASN A 58 18.36 -1.18 3.96
C ASN A 58 17.81 -1.37 5.37
N GLU A 59 18.04 -2.56 5.92
CA GLU A 59 17.53 -2.89 7.26
C GLU A 59 17.98 -1.89 8.30
N ALA A 60 19.25 -1.46 8.26
CA ALA A 60 19.77 -0.50 9.21
C ALA A 60 19.02 0.84 9.15
N ALA A 61 18.73 1.32 7.93
CA ALA A 61 18.00 2.57 7.77
C ALA A 61 16.56 2.44 8.26
N ILE A 62 15.93 1.29 8.02
CA ILE A 62 14.57 1.02 8.48
C ILE A 62 14.52 0.98 10.00
N VAL A 63 15.47 0.30 10.63
CA VAL A 63 15.56 0.22 12.08
C VAL A 63 15.78 1.62 12.68
N ASP A 64 16.65 2.42 12.08
CA ASP A 64 16.88 3.80 12.54
C ASP A 64 15.62 4.65 12.40
N TYR A 65 14.89 4.49 11.32
CA TYR A 65 13.62 5.20 11.12
C TYR A 65 12.60 4.82 12.20
N GLN A 66 12.49 3.53 12.50
CA GLN A 66 11.59 3.05 13.55
C GLN A 66 11.96 3.64 14.92
N LYS A 67 13.23 3.67 15.24
CA LYS A 67 13.71 4.27 16.48
C LYS A 67 13.44 5.77 16.53
N GLY A 68 13.61 6.45 15.42
CA GLY A 68 13.28 7.88 15.31
C GLY A 68 11.81 8.18 15.56
N LEU A 69 10.92 7.22 15.30
CA LEU A 69 9.50 7.34 15.60
C LEU A 69 9.16 6.94 17.04
N GLY A 70 10.14 6.53 17.82
CA GLY A 70 9.90 6.07 19.19
C GLY A 70 9.38 4.64 19.25
N LEU A 71 9.51 3.88 18.19
CA LEU A 71 9.04 2.50 18.13
C LEU A 71 10.11 1.53 18.60
N ARG A 72 9.66 0.37 19.14
CA ARG A 72 10.54 -0.75 19.33
C ARG A 72 10.90 -1.28 17.94
N ALA A 73 12.19 -1.26 17.63
CA ALA A 73 12.64 -1.67 16.32
C ALA A 73 12.52 -3.18 16.12
N SER A 74 12.17 -3.59 14.91
CA SER A 74 12.21 -4.98 14.50
C SER A 74 13.01 -5.10 13.20
N GLY A 75 13.59 -6.28 12.96
CA GLY A 75 14.22 -6.56 11.68
C GLY A 75 13.19 -6.66 10.56
N VAL A 76 13.68 -6.78 9.34
CA VAL A 76 12.83 -6.97 8.16
C VAL A 76 13.17 -8.31 7.51
N LYS A 77 12.14 -8.90 6.86
CA LYS A 77 12.26 -10.10 6.04
C LYS A 77 11.93 -9.70 4.60
N LEU A 78 12.84 -10.00 3.68
CA LEU A 78 12.52 -9.83 2.27
C LEU A 78 11.42 -10.83 1.88
N PRO A 79 10.37 -10.40 1.17
CA PRO A 79 9.39 -11.32 0.64
C PRO A 79 10.04 -12.24 -0.38
N GLU A 80 9.56 -13.48 -0.44
CA GLU A 80 9.99 -14.41 -1.47
C GLU A 80 9.51 -13.92 -2.83
N LYS A 81 10.14 -14.43 -3.90
CA LYS A 81 9.67 -14.17 -5.25
C LYS A 81 8.26 -14.74 -5.41
N ASN A 82 7.40 -14.00 -6.10
CA ASN A 82 6.02 -14.39 -6.34
C ASN A 82 5.24 -14.70 -5.05
N ALA A 83 5.55 -13.96 -3.98
CA ALA A 83 4.76 -14.04 -2.76
C ALA A 83 3.39 -13.37 -2.99
N VAL A 84 2.42 -13.73 -2.17
CA VAL A 84 1.10 -13.08 -2.23
C VAL A 84 1.26 -11.60 -1.95
N PHE A 85 0.80 -10.77 -2.87
CA PHE A 85 0.78 -9.32 -2.69
C PHE A 85 -0.52 -8.87 -2.03
N CYS A 86 -1.65 -9.27 -2.61
CA CYS A 86 -2.97 -8.90 -2.08
C CYS A 86 -4.05 -9.82 -2.62
N THR A 87 -5.23 -9.74 -2.03
CA THR A 87 -6.46 -10.31 -2.57
C THR A 87 -7.40 -9.16 -2.90
N VAL A 88 -7.77 -9.04 -4.17
CA VAL A 88 -8.64 -7.95 -4.63
C VAL A 88 -10.04 -8.17 -4.07
N GLU A 89 -10.64 -7.12 -3.51
CA GLU A 89 -11.97 -7.21 -2.93
C GLU A 89 -13.04 -6.65 -3.85
N ARG A 90 -12.89 -5.38 -4.29
CA ARG A 90 -13.89 -4.73 -5.16
C ARG A 90 -13.23 -3.87 -6.22
N ILE A 91 -13.85 -3.85 -7.39
CA ILE A 91 -13.46 -2.98 -8.50
C ILE A 91 -14.72 -2.31 -9.04
N GLU A 92 -14.79 -0.98 -8.96
CA GLU A 92 -15.84 -0.16 -9.57
C GLU A 92 -15.15 0.81 -10.52
N PRO A 93 -15.19 0.58 -11.82
CA PRO A 93 -14.42 1.35 -12.79
C PRO A 93 -14.49 2.86 -12.57
N GLU A 94 -13.33 3.48 -12.53
CA GLU A 94 -13.12 4.93 -12.41
C GLU A 94 -13.61 5.54 -11.10
N ARG A 95 -13.98 4.71 -10.11
CA ARG A 95 -14.49 5.20 -8.83
C ARG A 95 -13.83 4.58 -7.61
N TYR A 96 -13.64 3.27 -7.61
CA TYR A 96 -13.25 2.58 -6.38
C TYR A 96 -12.50 1.28 -6.69
N PHE A 97 -11.41 1.06 -5.96
CA PHE A 97 -10.64 -0.18 -6.01
C PHE A 97 -10.21 -0.51 -4.61
N SER A 98 -10.38 -1.77 -4.19
CA SER A 98 -9.92 -2.18 -2.87
C SER A 98 -9.31 -3.58 -2.89
N PHE A 99 -8.39 -3.78 -1.98
CA PHE A 99 -7.77 -5.08 -1.77
C PHE A 99 -7.42 -5.28 -0.29
N ARG A 100 -7.18 -6.53 0.07
CA ARG A 100 -6.69 -6.90 1.40
C ARG A 100 -5.28 -7.43 1.30
N TRP A 101 -4.46 -7.03 2.22
CA TRP A 101 -3.09 -7.52 2.32
C TRP A 101 -2.64 -7.60 3.78
N ILE A 102 -1.48 -8.22 4.01
CA ILE A 102 -0.86 -8.23 5.34
C ILE A 102 -0.15 -6.88 5.52
N PRO A 103 -0.58 -6.05 6.49
CA PRO A 103 0.04 -4.74 6.67
C PRO A 103 1.47 -4.88 7.15
N TYR A 104 2.37 -4.12 6.53
CA TYR A 104 3.80 -4.12 6.83
C TYR A 104 4.35 -5.56 6.86
N GLY A 105 4.08 -6.30 5.79
CA GLY A 105 4.39 -7.73 5.73
C GLY A 105 5.87 -8.09 5.76
N ILE A 106 6.76 -7.11 5.55
CA ILE A 106 8.20 -7.31 5.65
C ILE A 106 8.71 -7.33 7.09
N ASP A 107 7.85 -7.02 8.06
CA ASP A 107 8.19 -7.07 9.47
C ASP A 107 8.64 -8.49 9.85
N ALA A 108 9.83 -8.63 10.43
CA ALA A 108 10.32 -9.93 10.85
C ALA A 108 9.43 -10.59 11.90
N GLU A 109 8.60 -9.81 12.60
CA GLU A 109 7.66 -10.31 13.61
C GLU A 109 6.29 -10.67 13.03
N ALA A 110 6.07 -10.44 11.73
CA ALA A 110 4.83 -10.84 11.09
C ALA A 110 4.81 -12.35 10.83
N ASP A 111 3.65 -12.97 11.03
CA ASP A 111 3.44 -14.38 10.73
C ASP A 111 2.59 -14.49 9.46
N PRO A 112 3.20 -14.70 8.28
CA PRO A 112 2.46 -14.67 7.01
C PRO A 112 1.30 -15.66 6.93
N GLN A 113 1.33 -16.73 7.71
CA GLN A 113 0.28 -17.75 7.68
C GLN A 113 -0.93 -17.41 8.53
N ASN A 114 -0.74 -16.57 9.57
CA ASN A 114 -1.79 -16.28 10.55
C ASN A 114 -2.06 -14.79 10.73
N GLU A 115 -1.39 -13.95 9.95
CA GLU A 115 -1.54 -12.50 10.11
C GLU A 115 -2.88 -12.02 9.59
N PRO A 116 -3.63 -11.22 10.37
CA PRO A 116 -4.84 -10.57 9.84
C PRO A 116 -4.48 -9.59 8.74
N THR A 117 -5.42 -9.40 7.81
CA THR A 117 -5.24 -8.43 6.74
C THR A 117 -5.92 -7.12 7.07
N THR A 118 -5.40 -6.04 6.48
CA THR A 118 -6.06 -4.74 6.46
C THR A 118 -6.71 -4.54 5.09
N LEU A 119 -7.66 -3.61 5.04
CA LEU A 119 -8.32 -3.22 3.79
C LEU A 119 -7.68 -1.95 3.27
N VAL A 120 -7.21 -1.99 2.03
CA VAL A 120 -6.69 -0.82 1.32
C VAL A 120 -7.73 -0.40 0.30
N GLU A 121 -8.08 0.89 0.30
CA GLU A 121 -9.09 1.44 -0.59
C GLU A 121 -8.54 2.63 -1.37
N PHE A 122 -8.87 2.67 -2.65
CA PHE A 122 -8.59 3.80 -3.53
C PHE A 122 -9.91 4.34 -4.04
N ARG A 123 -10.18 5.62 -3.77
CA ARG A 123 -11.38 6.30 -4.24
C ARG A 123 -10.98 7.43 -5.17
N LEU A 124 -11.63 7.49 -6.31
CA LEU A 124 -11.36 8.52 -7.31
C LEU A 124 -12.60 9.41 -7.44
N GLU A 125 -12.36 10.71 -7.42
CA GLU A 125 -13.41 11.71 -7.59
C GLU A 125 -12.97 12.73 -8.63
N LYS A 126 -13.81 12.94 -9.64
CA LYS A 126 -13.55 13.98 -10.63
C LYS A 126 -13.71 15.35 -9.97
N VAL A 127 -12.71 16.19 -10.10
CA VAL A 127 -12.72 17.54 -9.57
C VAL A 127 -12.26 18.49 -10.68
N PRO A 128 -12.47 19.83 -10.53
CA PRO A 128 -11.96 20.76 -11.55
C PRO A 128 -10.47 20.55 -11.79
N GLU A 129 -10.12 20.42 -13.05
CA GLU A 129 -8.74 20.27 -13.54
C GLU A 129 -8.02 18.97 -13.15
N GLY A 130 -8.73 17.97 -12.67
CA GLY A 130 -8.07 16.72 -12.35
C GLY A 130 -8.91 15.72 -11.59
N THR A 131 -8.22 14.97 -10.75
CA THR A 131 -8.82 13.90 -9.95
C THR A 131 -8.36 14.04 -8.51
N LEU A 132 -9.30 13.90 -7.58
CA LEU A 132 -8.97 13.73 -6.17
C LEU A 132 -8.88 12.23 -5.89
N LEU A 133 -7.71 11.78 -5.48
CA LEU A 133 -7.48 10.39 -5.09
C LEU A 133 -7.41 10.31 -3.57
N THR A 134 -8.23 9.43 -2.99
CA THR A 134 -8.15 9.11 -1.57
C THR A 134 -7.64 7.70 -1.42
N ILE A 135 -6.55 7.53 -0.67
CA ILE A 135 -6.00 6.22 -0.32
C ILE A 135 -6.24 6.01 1.17
N ALA A 136 -6.88 4.91 1.52
CA ALA A 136 -7.17 4.60 2.91
C ALA A 136 -6.78 3.15 3.23
N GLU A 137 -6.27 2.96 4.44
CA GLU A 137 -6.01 1.62 4.95
C GLU A 137 -6.61 1.52 6.34
N SER A 138 -7.41 0.46 6.59
CA SER A 138 -8.14 0.27 7.83
C SER A 138 -8.11 -1.18 8.27
N GLY A 139 -8.42 -1.41 9.55
CA GLY A 139 -8.43 -2.76 10.12
C GLY A 139 -7.20 -3.05 10.98
N PHE A 140 -6.43 -2.03 11.35
CA PHE A 140 -5.22 -2.21 12.15
C PHE A 140 -5.52 -2.73 13.56
N GLU A 141 -6.74 -2.56 14.05
CA GLU A 141 -7.13 -3.08 15.37
C GLU A 141 -7.03 -4.59 15.46
N LYS A 142 -7.02 -5.28 14.33
CA LYS A 142 -6.89 -6.74 14.28
C LYS A 142 -5.42 -7.19 14.29
N VAL A 143 -4.49 -6.30 14.02
CA VAL A 143 -3.08 -6.63 14.04
C VAL A 143 -2.64 -6.94 15.48
N PRO A 144 -1.84 -7.99 15.71
CA PRO A 144 -1.38 -8.30 17.07
C PRO A 144 -0.76 -7.10 17.76
N ALA A 145 -1.10 -6.92 19.03
CA ALA A 145 -0.73 -5.71 19.78
C ALA A 145 0.77 -5.43 19.76
N HIS A 146 1.60 -6.47 19.77
CA HIS A 146 3.06 -6.29 19.83
C HIS A 146 3.67 -5.65 18.59
N ARG A 147 2.94 -5.67 17.45
CA ARG A 147 3.42 -5.04 16.22
C ARG A 147 2.45 -4.04 15.60
N ARG A 148 1.30 -3.79 16.23
CA ARG A 148 0.23 -2.95 15.67
C ARG A 148 0.69 -1.52 15.39
N GLU A 149 1.27 -0.87 16.39
CA GLU A 149 1.71 0.51 16.23
C GLU A 149 2.81 0.62 15.16
N ARG A 150 3.75 -0.32 15.16
CA ARG A 150 4.81 -0.32 14.15
C ARG A 150 4.23 -0.48 12.75
N ALA A 151 3.34 -1.46 12.55
CA ALA A 151 2.71 -1.68 11.25
C ALA A 151 1.96 -0.42 10.78
N PHE A 152 1.20 0.20 11.67
CA PHE A 152 0.46 1.43 11.35
C PHE A 152 1.41 2.56 10.96
N ARG A 153 2.39 2.83 11.80
CA ARG A 153 3.30 3.96 11.58
C ARG A 153 4.15 3.78 10.32
N MET A 154 4.61 2.55 10.06
CA MET A 154 5.39 2.26 8.86
C MET A 154 4.53 2.39 7.60
N ASN A 155 3.29 1.90 7.64
CA ASN A 155 2.39 2.03 6.49
C ASN A 155 1.93 3.48 6.27
N GLU A 156 1.75 4.24 7.34
CA GLU A 156 1.42 5.66 7.22
C GLU A 156 2.51 6.41 6.45
N GLY A 157 3.75 6.22 6.82
CA GLY A 157 4.89 6.81 6.08
C GLY A 157 5.00 6.26 4.67
N GLY A 158 4.75 4.96 4.51
CA GLY A 158 4.77 4.30 3.21
C GLY A 158 3.72 4.88 2.26
N TRP A 159 2.50 5.08 2.74
CA TRP A 159 1.45 5.66 1.89
C TRP A 159 1.71 7.12 1.53
N ALA A 160 2.34 7.89 2.42
CA ALA A 160 2.76 9.23 2.08
C ALA A 160 3.75 9.22 0.91
N ALA A 161 4.71 8.30 0.93
CA ALA A 161 5.68 8.15 -0.17
C ALA A 161 5.00 7.64 -1.45
N GLN A 162 4.09 6.66 -1.33
CA GLN A 162 3.40 6.11 -2.50
C GLN A 162 2.44 7.12 -3.13
N ALA A 163 1.83 7.99 -2.34
CA ALA A 163 1.00 9.07 -2.87
C ALA A 163 1.82 9.97 -3.81
N GLU A 164 3.05 10.31 -3.41
CA GLU A 164 3.96 11.06 -4.29
C GLU A 164 4.35 10.26 -5.53
N ASN A 165 4.59 8.96 -5.37
CA ASN A 165 4.96 8.12 -6.50
C ASN A 165 3.85 8.05 -7.54
N VAL A 166 2.60 7.85 -7.14
CA VAL A 166 1.49 7.81 -8.10
C VAL A 166 1.28 9.18 -8.73
N ARG A 167 1.45 10.27 -7.98
CA ARG A 167 1.35 11.62 -8.53
C ARG A 167 2.38 11.83 -9.63
N LYS A 168 3.62 11.53 -9.36
CA LYS A 168 4.69 11.66 -10.36
C LYS A 168 4.42 10.78 -11.57
N TYR A 169 3.91 9.59 -11.35
CA TYR A 169 3.63 8.64 -12.42
C TYR A 169 2.54 9.15 -13.37
N VAL A 170 1.44 9.68 -12.84
CA VAL A 170 0.32 10.12 -13.68
C VAL A 170 0.49 11.54 -14.22
N GLU A 171 1.22 12.40 -13.52
CA GLU A 171 1.49 13.79 -13.96
C GLU A 171 2.81 13.90 -14.71
N GLY A 172 3.74 13.06 -14.38
CA GLY A 172 5.04 13.03 -15.02
C GLY A 172 4.95 12.49 -16.41
N THR A 173 5.70 13.04 -17.26
CA THR A 173 5.80 12.60 -18.64
C THR A 173 7.06 11.80 -18.86
#